data_41186cdf40e0dc4d7bc85feb0374cf27
#
_entry.id   41186cdf40e0dc4d7bc85feb0374cf27
#
_cell.length_a   1.000
_cell.length_b   1.000
_cell.length_c   1.000
_cell.angle_alpha   90.00
_cell.angle_beta   90.00
_cell.angle_gamma   90.00
#
_symmetry.space_group_name_H-M   'P 1'
#
loop_
_entity.id
_entity.type
_entity.pdbx_description
1 polymer ?
#
loop_
_entity_poly.entity_id
_entity_poly.type
_entity_poly.pdbx_seq_one_letter_code
_entity_poly.pdbx_strand_id
1 'polypeptide(L)'
;MKWGARHLVIWLLASEATWAQAGQNPNQSSGAEQSPENNHRPTLGPQRGPEVPTGPDTSTTTDVRLLMRIHTLFIENIDNSLSDKLAESLEKLGRFRLVTKAKDADATLRGSCLESRHLKHVHSEIFISDRRGKSVWQDTIYRPFNPPTLDQAVGDTATLVAAHLQQTIMTAERR
;
A
#
# COMPACT_ATOMS: atom_id res chain seq x y z
N MET A 1 -19.60 28.69 37.27
CA MET A 1 -18.92 28.24 38.51
C MET A 1 -18.82 26.73 38.53
N LYS A 2 -17.63 26.22 38.52
CA LYS A 2 -16.99 25.02 39.03
C LYS A 2 -15.97 24.46 38.02
N TRP A 3 -14.76 24.81 38.30
CA TRP A 3 -13.53 24.26 37.73
C TRP A 3 -13.33 22.84 38.27
N GLY A 4 -12.96 21.90 37.40
CA GLY A 4 -12.48 20.54 37.75
C GLY A 4 -11.18 20.30 37.04
N ALA A 5 -10.06 20.59 37.71
CA ALA A 5 -8.73 20.17 37.33
C ALA A 5 -8.58 18.67 37.60
N ARG A 6 -8.04 17.90 36.65
CA ARG A 6 -7.55 16.54 36.93
C ARG A 6 -6.35 16.18 36.05
N HIS A 7 -5.24 16.29 36.68
CA HIS A 7 -4.12 15.33 36.83
C HIS A 7 -3.47 14.80 35.55
N LEU A 8 -2.35 15.44 35.30
CA LEU A 8 -1.19 14.97 34.54
C LEU A 8 -0.58 13.76 35.26
N VAL A 9 -0.50 12.61 34.61
CA VAL A 9 0.34 11.50 35.04
C VAL A 9 1.39 11.26 33.96
N ILE A 10 2.59 11.72 34.27
CA ILE A 10 3.81 11.46 33.49
C ILE A 10 4.34 10.10 33.95
N TRP A 11 4.39 9.14 33.03
CA TRP A 11 5.18 7.92 33.21
C TRP A 11 6.44 8.02 32.37
N LEU A 12 7.53 8.37 33.04
CA LEU A 12 8.90 8.18 32.55
C LEU A 12 9.31 6.73 32.87
N LEU A 13 9.50 5.91 31.88
CA LEU A 13 10.25 4.67 31.98
C LEU A 13 11.44 4.73 31.04
N ALA A 14 12.58 5.04 31.63
CA ALA A 14 13.89 4.83 31.04
C ALA A 14 14.18 3.33 30.99
N SER A 15 14.47 2.78 29.84
CA SER A 15 15.04 1.44 29.66
C SER A 15 16.36 1.59 28.92
N GLU A 16 17.44 1.58 29.67
CA GLU A 16 18.78 1.41 29.11
C GLU A 16 18.96 -0.06 28.73
N ALA A 17 19.19 -0.33 27.46
CA ALA A 17 19.62 -1.65 26.98
C ALA A 17 21.09 -1.59 26.57
N THR A 18 21.92 -2.09 27.44
CA THR A 18 23.36 -2.33 27.26
C THR A 18 23.58 -3.41 26.21
N TRP A 19 24.24 -3.07 25.10
CA TRP A 19 24.72 -4.07 24.13
C TRP A 19 26.15 -4.46 24.48
N ALA A 20 26.30 -5.66 24.98
CA ALA A 20 27.61 -6.29 25.23
C ALA A 20 28.19 -6.78 23.89
N GLN A 21 29.38 -6.27 23.57
CA GLN A 21 30.27 -6.85 22.57
C GLN A 21 30.93 -8.10 23.15
N ALA A 22 30.85 -9.20 22.45
CA ALA A 22 31.79 -10.33 22.57
C ALA A 22 31.72 -11.17 21.32
N GLY A 23 32.80 -11.31 20.62
CA GLY A 23 33.47 -12.51 20.29
C GLY A 23 34.26 -12.41 19.00
N GLN A 24 35.50 -11.94 19.09
CA GLN A 24 36.56 -12.23 18.13
C GLN A 24 36.87 -13.72 18.15
N ASN A 25 36.88 -14.37 17.01
CA ASN A 25 37.45 -15.70 16.87
C ASN A 25 38.51 -15.67 15.75
N PRO A 26 39.82 -15.73 16.09
CA PRO A 26 40.87 -15.97 15.13
C PRO A 26 41.25 -17.45 15.15
N ASN A 27 41.18 -18.14 14.05
CA ASN A 27 42.06 -19.24 13.64
C ASN A 27 41.38 -20.13 12.63
N GLN A 28 42.03 -20.51 11.60
CA GLN A 28 43.14 -21.32 11.16
C GLN A 28 42.84 -21.66 9.70
N SER A 29 43.70 -21.26 8.79
CA SER A 29 44.83 -21.96 8.23
C SER A 29 44.54 -23.27 7.46
N SER A 30 44.96 -23.23 6.20
CA SER A 30 45.50 -24.31 5.38
C SER A 30 44.53 -25.27 4.66
N GLY A 31 44.56 -25.16 3.36
CA GLY A 31 44.01 -26.10 2.42
C GLY A 31 44.07 -25.54 1.00
N ALA A 32 45.25 -25.58 0.40
CA ALA A 32 45.39 -25.30 -1.02
C ALA A 32 44.71 -26.38 -1.83
N GLU A 33 43.67 -25.99 -2.57
CA GLU A 33 43.21 -26.72 -3.73
C GLU A 33 42.81 -25.71 -4.79
N GLN A 34 43.68 -25.60 -5.80
CA GLN A 34 43.50 -24.83 -7.00
C GLN A 34 42.33 -25.40 -7.78
N SER A 35 41.18 -24.75 -7.75
CA SER A 35 40.11 -24.93 -8.72
C SER A 35 40.18 -23.83 -9.79
N PRO A 36 39.88 -24.16 -11.05
CA PRO A 36 40.16 -23.29 -12.19
C PRO A 36 39.39 -21.97 -12.07
N GLU A 37 40.17 -20.94 -12.24
CA GLU A 37 39.80 -19.52 -12.28
C GLU A 37 38.71 -19.25 -13.30
N ASN A 38 37.45 -19.35 -12.82
CA ASN A 38 36.29 -18.87 -13.55
C ASN A 38 36.25 -17.36 -13.37
N ASN A 39 37.02 -16.66 -14.23
CA ASN A 39 36.99 -15.21 -14.35
C ASN A 39 35.63 -14.71 -14.84
N HIS A 40 34.59 -14.92 -14.05
CA HIS A 40 33.36 -14.15 -14.20
C HIS A 40 33.59 -12.78 -13.62
N ARG A 41 34.20 -11.87 -14.43
CA ARG A 41 34.03 -10.44 -14.22
C ARG A 41 32.54 -10.19 -14.03
N PRO A 42 32.11 -9.63 -12.90
CA PRO A 42 30.75 -9.16 -12.78
C PRO A 42 30.57 -8.08 -13.85
N THR A 43 29.91 -8.43 -14.93
CA THR A 43 29.39 -7.45 -15.88
C THR A 43 28.40 -6.61 -15.08
N LEU A 44 28.79 -5.38 -14.78
CA LEU A 44 27.87 -4.32 -14.41
C LEU A 44 26.99 -4.05 -15.64
N GLY A 45 26.07 -4.97 -15.90
CA GLY A 45 24.94 -4.66 -16.74
C GLY A 45 24.14 -3.54 -16.08
N PRO A 46 23.42 -2.72 -16.83
CA PRO A 46 22.57 -1.71 -16.24
C PRO A 46 21.71 -2.39 -15.17
N GLN A 47 21.94 -2.05 -13.91
CA GLN A 47 21.07 -2.49 -12.82
C GLN A 47 19.67 -2.00 -13.18
N ARG A 48 18.80 -2.95 -13.58
CA ARG A 48 17.38 -2.64 -13.57
C ARG A 48 17.08 -2.15 -12.16
N GLY A 49 16.69 -0.89 -12.06
CA GLY A 49 16.12 -0.39 -10.82
C GLY A 49 15.02 -1.34 -10.38
N PRO A 50 14.68 -1.38 -9.10
CA PRO A 50 13.59 -2.22 -8.62
C PRO A 50 12.38 -1.97 -9.53
N GLU A 51 11.94 -3.02 -10.21
CA GLU A 51 10.75 -2.96 -11.06
C GLU A 51 9.59 -2.58 -10.13
N VAL A 52 9.12 -1.34 -10.28
CA VAL A 52 7.91 -0.89 -9.59
C VAL A 52 6.79 -1.77 -10.14
N PRO A 53 6.09 -2.56 -9.31
CA PRO A 53 5.00 -3.38 -9.78
C PRO A 53 3.95 -2.48 -10.42
N THR A 54 3.83 -2.51 -11.73
CA THR A 54 2.89 -1.70 -12.52
C THR A 54 1.76 -2.56 -13.07
N GLY A 55 1.43 -3.64 -12.37
CA GLY A 55 0.49 -4.61 -12.91
C GLY A 55 -0.63 -4.98 -11.93
N PRO A 56 -1.58 -5.79 -12.40
CA PRO A 56 -2.70 -6.30 -11.61
C PRO A 56 -2.28 -7.18 -10.41
N ASP A 57 -0.98 -7.47 -10.28
CA ASP A 57 -0.43 -8.31 -9.22
C ASP A 57 -0.38 -7.62 -7.85
N THR A 58 -0.65 -6.30 -7.79
CA THR A 58 -0.71 -5.55 -6.54
C THR A 58 -2.05 -5.68 -5.84
N SER A 59 -3.10 -6.08 -6.56
CA SER A 59 -4.43 -6.25 -5.99
C SER A 59 -4.69 -7.69 -5.58
N THR A 60 -5.34 -7.87 -4.43
CA THR A 60 -5.76 -9.16 -3.92
C THR A 60 -7.25 -9.16 -3.56
N THR A 61 -7.91 -10.30 -3.83
CA THR A 61 -9.33 -10.46 -3.55
C THR A 61 -9.52 -11.65 -2.63
N THR A 62 -10.11 -11.42 -1.46
CA THR A 62 -10.40 -12.49 -0.49
C THR A 62 -11.72 -13.19 -0.77
N ASP A 63 -12.69 -12.49 -1.37
CA ASP A 63 -14.00 -13.05 -1.69
C ASP A 63 -14.57 -12.41 -2.97
N VAL A 64 -14.31 -13.07 -4.08
CA VAL A 64 -14.76 -12.64 -5.41
C VAL A 64 -16.28 -12.58 -5.51
N ARG A 65 -16.99 -13.55 -4.91
CA ARG A 65 -18.46 -13.60 -4.98
C ARG A 65 -19.09 -12.44 -4.23
N LEU A 66 -18.48 -12.04 -3.12
CA LEU A 66 -18.92 -10.88 -2.35
C LEU A 66 -18.65 -9.59 -3.11
N LEU A 67 -17.46 -9.46 -3.73
CA LEU A 67 -17.13 -8.32 -4.56
C LEU A 67 -18.15 -8.10 -5.69
N MET A 68 -18.58 -9.17 -6.34
CA MET A 68 -19.58 -9.12 -7.42
C MET A 68 -20.97 -8.66 -6.97
N ARG A 69 -21.31 -8.78 -5.69
CA ARG A 69 -22.60 -8.36 -5.11
C ARG A 69 -22.61 -6.92 -4.65
N ILE A 70 -21.45 -6.26 -4.59
CA ILE A 70 -21.35 -4.86 -4.19
C ILE A 70 -21.83 -3.99 -5.35
N HIS A 71 -22.87 -3.20 -5.12
CA HIS A 71 -23.41 -2.24 -6.07
C HIS A 71 -23.32 -0.80 -5.56
N THR A 72 -23.37 -0.63 -4.23
CA THR A 72 -23.27 0.68 -3.60
C THR A 72 -22.00 0.77 -2.76
N LEU A 73 -21.24 1.86 -2.94
CA LEU A 73 -19.96 2.06 -2.29
C LEU A 73 -19.92 3.40 -1.56
N PHE A 74 -19.51 3.39 -0.31
CA PHE A 74 -19.16 4.58 0.43
C PHE A 74 -17.64 4.72 0.45
N ILE A 75 -17.13 5.92 0.17
CA ILE A 75 -15.70 6.22 0.22
C ILE A 75 -15.42 7.01 1.49
N GLU A 76 -14.57 6.46 2.36
CA GLU A 76 -14.06 7.19 3.51
C GLU A 76 -13.09 8.29 3.05
N ASN A 77 -12.91 9.31 3.90
CA ASN A 77 -11.92 10.34 3.62
C ASN A 77 -10.51 9.77 3.68
N ILE A 78 -9.75 9.96 2.61
CA ILE A 78 -8.36 9.51 2.47
C ILE A 78 -7.48 10.73 2.21
N ASP A 79 -6.30 10.74 2.80
CA ASP A 79 -5.34 11.84 2.69
C ASP A 79 -4.98 12.20 1.24
N ASN A 80 -4.43 13.40 1.07
CA ASN A 80 -3.99 13.94 -0.23
C ASN A 80 -5.10 14.03 -1.29
N SER A 81 -6.36 14.19 -0.88
CA SER A 81 -7.53 14.23 -1.78
C SER A 81 -7.71 12.97 -2.63
N LEU A 82 -7.11 11.83 -2.20
CA LEU A 82 -7.25 10.58 -2.94
C LEU A 82 -8.70 10.09 -2.98
N SER A 83 -9.48 10.33 -1.90
CA SER A 83 -10.92 10.01 -1.86
C SER A 83 -11.70 10.65 -3.01
N ASP A 84 -11.45 11.93 -3.31
CA ASP A 84 -12.18 12.66 -4.36
C ASP A 84 -11.80 12.13 -5.76
N LYS A 85 -10.50 11.88 -5.97
CA LYS A 85 -10.00 11.33 -7.23
C LYS A 85 -10.45 9.88 -7.45
N LEU A 86 -10.57 9.09 -6.37
CA LEU A 86 -11.16 7.74 -6.43
C LEU A 86 -12.64 7.80 -6.75
N ALA A 87 -13.39 8.73 -6.15
CA ALA A 87 -14.81 8.91 -6.49
C ALA A 87 -14.98 9.17 -7.99
N GLU A 88 -14.25 10.13 -8.54
CA GLU A 88 -14.28 10.44 -9.97
C GLU A 88 -13.91 9.24 -10.86
N SER A 89 -12.86 8.50 -10.49
CA SER A 89 -12.39 7.35 -11.26
C SER A 89 -13.38 6.18 -11.19
N LEU A 90 -14.01 5.94 -10.05
CA LEU A 90 -14.99 4.87 -9.87
C LEU A 90 -16.33 5.20 -10.49
N GLU A 91 -16.74 6.48 -10.52
CA GLU A 91 -17.93 6.92 -11.27
C GLU A 91 -17.78 6.66 -12.78
N LYS A 92 -16.59 6.92 -13.32
CA LYS A 92 -16.28 6.63 -14.74
C LYS A 92 -16.40 5.15 -15.09
N LEU A 93 -16.16 4.24 -14.13
CA LEU A 93 -16.37 2.81 -14.35
C LEU A 93 -17.85 2.43 -14.50
N GLY A 94 -18.77 3.22 -13.96
CA GLY A 94 -20.22 2.99 -14.03
C GLY A 94 -20.71 1.72 -13.33
N ARG A 95 -19.83 1.02 -12.59
CA ARG A 95 -20.14 -0.25 -11.91
C ARG A 95 -20.75 -0.03 -10.54
N PHE A 96 -20.29 0.99 -9.82
CA PHE A 96 -20.69 1.29 -8.46
C PHE A 96 -21.48 2.59 -8.39
N ARG A 97 -22.53 2.59 -7.57
CA ARG A 97 -23.22 3.81 -7.20
C ARG A 97 -22.60 4.33 -5.91
N LEU A 98 -21.98 5.50 -5.96
CA LEU A 98 -21.42 6.13 -4.79
C LEU A 98 -22.53 6.69 -3.89
N VAL A 99 -22.38 6.50 -2.59
CA VAL A 99 -23.31 7.00 -1.58
C VAL A 99 -22.57 7.85 -0.56
N THR A 100 -23.27 8.84 0.01
CA THR A 100 -22.69 9.79 0.98
C THR A 100 -22.72 9.30 2.42
N LYS A 101 -23.42 8.20 2.70
CA LYS A 101 -23.55 7.64 4.06
C LYS A 101 -23.17 6.18 4.06
N ALA A 102 -22.27 5.80 4.95
CA ALA A 102 -21.80 4.42 5.09
C ALA A 102 -22.93 3.41 5.34
N LYS A 103 -24.00 3.80 6.06
CA LYS A 103 -25.14 2.93 6.34
C LYS A 103 -25.93 2.51 5.09
N ASP A 104 -25.87 3.32 4.03
CA ASP A 104 -26.61 3.12 2.78
C ASP A 104 -25.76 2.35 1.73
N ALA A 105 -24.50 2.05 2.06
CA ALA A 105 -23.56 1.33 1.21
C ALA A 105 -23.60 -0.19 1.45
N ASP A 106 -23.29 -0.95 0.41
CA ASP A 106 -23.03 -2.39 0.52
C ASP A 106 -21.64 -2.66 1.04
N ALA A 107 -20.70 -1.77 0.69
CA ALA A 107 -19.32 -1.82 1.11
C ALA A 107 -18.73 -0.42 1.32
N THR A 108 -17.64 -0.38 2.08
CA THR A 108 -16.87 0.84 2.35
C THR A 108 -15.49 0.70 1.73
N LEU A 109 -15.10 1.69 0.92
CA LEU A 109 -13.75 1.87 0.45
C LEU A 109 -13.02 2.78 1.45
N ARG A 110 -11.90 2.29 1.96
CA ARG A 110 -11.04 3.00 2.91
C ARG A 110 -9.58 2.75 2.58
N GLY A 111 -8.70 3.55 3.12
CA GLY A 111 -7.28 3.36 2.89
C GLY A 111 -6.43 4.49 3.45
N SER A 112 -5.18 4.49 3.00
CA SER A 112 -4.20 5.53 3.30
C SER A 112 -3.51 6.00 2.02
N CYS A 113 -3.05 7.23 2.03
CA CYS A 113 -2.24 7.81 0.95
C CYS A 113 -1.11 8.61 1.58
N LEU A 114 0.05 7.97 1.72
CA LEU A 114 1.20 8.52 2.42
C LEU A 114 2.20 9.11 1.43
N GLU A 115 2.51 10.39 1.60
CA GLU A 115 3.54 11.08 0.85
C GLU A 115 4.90 10.89 1.54
N SER A 116 5.88 10.39 0.82
CA SER A 116 7.28 10.42 1.24
C SER A 116 8.05 11.47 0.45
N ARG A 117 8.25 12.65 1.06
CA ARG A 117 8.99 13.76 0.44
C ARG A 117 10.46 13.42 0.21
N HIS A 118 11.05 12.62 1.08
CA HIS A 118 12.45 12.20 0.96
C HIS A 118 12.64 11.25 -0.22
N LEU A 119 11.78 10.26 -0.33
CA LEU A 119 11.86 9.25 -1.40
C LEU A 119 11.12 9.66 -2.67
N LYS A 120 10.44 10.81 -2.67
CA LYS A 120 9.68 11.34 -3.82
C LYS A 120 8.68 10.33 -4.38
N HIS A 121 7.95 9.65 -3.50
CA HIS A 121 6.87 8.76 -3.90
C HIS A 121 5.65 8.86 -2.99
N VAL A 122 4.52 8.46 -3.55
CA VAL A 122 3.27 8.22 -2.82
C VAL A 122 3.10 6.72 -2.63
N HIS A 123 2.79 6.31 -1.41
CA HIS A 123 2.40 4.95 -1.08
C HIS A 123 0.93 4.95 -0.67
N SER A 124 0.11 4.19 -1.35
CA SER A 124 -1.32 4.10 -1.09
C SER A 124 -1.73 2.65 -0.87
N GLU A 125 -2.47 2.42 0.20
CA GLU A 125 -3.10 1.14 0.51
C GLU A 125 -4.61 1.34 0.54
N ILE A 126 -5.34 0.60 -0.28
CA ILE A 126 -6.78 0.75 -0.47
C ILE A 126 -7.47 -0.57 -0.17
N PHE A 127 -8.55 -0.52 0.56
CA PHE A 127 -9.34 -1.68 0.95
C PHE A 127 -10.82 -1.46 0.66
N ILE A 128 -11.49 -2.48 0.13
CA ILE A 128 -12.94 -2.54 0.09
C ILE A 128 -13.39 -3.54 1.14
N SER A 129 -14.18 -3.10 2.09
CA SER A 129 -14.70 -3.91 3.19
C SER A 129 -16.23 -4.00 3.11
N ASP A 130 -16.78 -5.15 3.43
CA ASP A 130 -18.23 -5.35 3.53
C ASP A 130 -18.82 -4.59 4.75
N ARG A 131 -20.16 -4.65 4.90
CA ARG A 131 -20.85 -4.05 6.05
C ARG A 131 -20.42 -4.60 7.41
N ARG A 132 -19.76 -5.76 7.45
CA ARG A 132 -19.22 -6.38 8.67
C ARG A 132 -17.77 -6.00 8.92
N GLY A 133 -17.17 -5.18 8.06
CA GLY A 133 -15.78 -4.78 8.15
C GLY A 133 -14.77 -5.82 7.63
N LYS A 134 -15.24 -6.92 7.03
CA LYS A 134 -14.37 -7.92 6.41
C LYS A 134 -13.82 -7.35 5.10
N SER A 135 -12.49 -7.36 4.92
CA SER A 135 -11.87 -6.97 3.66
C SER A 135 -12.25 -7.96 2.57
N VAL A 136 -12.76 -7.43 1.46
CA VAL A 136 -13.18 -8.17 0.26
C VAL A 136 -12.14 -8.05 -0.83
N TRP A 137 -11.56 -6.89 -0.97
CA TRP A 137 -10.55 -6.55 -1.97
C TRP A 137 -9.55 -5.56 -1.38
N GLN A 138 -8.30 -5.64 -1.82
CA GLN A 138 -7.25 -4.69 -1.43
C GLN A 138 -6.28 -4.47 -2.56
N ASP A 139 -5.67 -3.29 -2.58
CA ASP A 139 -4.62 -2.92 -3.52
C ASP A 139 -3.57 -2.05 -2.84
N THR A 140 -2.32 -2.17 -3.30
CA THR A 140 -1.20 -1.38 -2.80
C THR A 140 -0.47 -0.78 -3.97
N ILE A 141 -0.38 0.55 -4.03
CA ILE A 141 0.18 1.27 -5.16
C ILE A 141 1.29 2.20 -4.70
N TYR A 142 2.41 2.16 -5.43
CA TYR A 142 3.53 3.09 -5.32
C TYR A 142 3.62 3.96 -6.55
N ARG A 143 3.67 5.29 -6.37
CA ARG A 143 3.84 6.23 -7.46
C ARG A 143 4.94 7.24 -7.17
N PRO A 144 5.92 7.42 -8.07
CA PRO A 144 6.89 8.49 -7.94
C PRO A 144 6.22 9.84 -8.23
N PHE A 145 6.73 10.90 -7.63
CA PHE A 145 6.39 12.29 -7.97
C PHE A 145 7.65 13.16 -8.01
N ASN A 146 7.54 14.32 -8.70
CA ASN A 146 8.58 15.31 -8.90
C ASN A 146 9.72 14.88 -9.86
N PRO A 147 9.46 14.85 -11.21
CA PRO A 147 8.15 14.78 -11.86
C PRO A 147 7.56 13.36 -11.81
N PRO A 148 6.25 13.16 -11.89
CA PRO A 148 5.19 14.15 -11.99
C PRO A 148 4.92 14.91 -10.69
N THR A 149 3.94 15.85 -10.66
CA THR A 149 3.54 16.52 -9.41
C THR A 149 2.87 15.54 -8.45
N LEU A 150 2.83 15.87 -7.15
CA LEU A 150 2.12 15.05 -6.17
C LEU A 150 0.65 14.84 -6.55
N ASP A 151 -0.03 15.89 -6.97
CA ASP A 151 -1.44 15.81 -7.38
C ASP A 151 -1.65 14.88 -8.58
N GLN A 152 -0.76 14.91 -9.57
CA GLN A 152 -0.78 13.98 -10.69
C GLN A 152 -0.52 12.54 -10.23
N ALA A 153 0.47 12.31 -9.37
CA ALA A 153 0.76 10.97 -8.85
C ALA A 153 -0.42 10.38 -8.06
N VAL A 154 -1.14 11.22 -7.29
CA VAL A 154 -2.37 10.80 -6.59
C VAL A 154 -3.50 10.52 -7.59
N GLY A 155 -3.65 11.33 -8.64
CA GLY A 155 -4.62 11.07 -9.72
C GLY A 155 -4.34 9.77 -10.48
N ASP A 156 -3.07 9.52 -10.79
CA ASP A 156 -2.63 8.26 -11.42
C ASP A 156 -2.89 7.07 -10.50
N THR A 157 -2.68 7.23 -9.19
CA THR A 157 -3.01 6.20 -8.19
C THR A 157 -4.50 5.86 -8.23
N ALA A 158 -5.38 6.87 -8.21
CA ALA A 158 -6.83 6.65 -8.28
C ALA A 158 -7.25 5.92 -9.56
N THR A 159 -6.65 6.30 -10.70
CA THR A 159 -6.91 5.67 -12.00
C THR A 159 -6.48 4.20 -12.00
N LEU A 160 -5.34 3.89 -11.41
CA LEU A 160 -4.85 2.50 -11.31
C LEU A 160 -5.69 1.65 -10.38
N VAL A 161 -6.06 2.15 -9.20
CA VAL A 161 -6.99 1.45 -8.29
C VAL A 161 -8.26 1.05 -9.03
N ALA A 162 -8.85 2.00 -9.77
CA ALA A 162 -10.05 1.76 -10.56
C ALA A 162 -9.82 0.70 -11.65
N ALA A 163 -8.68 0.76 -12.36
CA ALA A 163 -8.33 -0.21 -13.40
C ALA A 163 -8.10 -1.61 -12.82
N HIS A 164 -7.38 -1.76 -11.71
CA HIS A 164 -7.15 -3.03 -11.04
C HIS A 164 -8.45 -3.65 -10.53
N LEU A 165 -9.32 -2.83 -9.94
CA LEU A 165 -10.63 -3.27 -9.48
C LEU A 165 -11.49 -3.75 -10.66
N GLN A 166 -11.53 -3.01 -11.76
CA GLN A 166 -12.24 -3.40 -12.99
C GLN A 166 -11.70 -4.73 -13.53
N GLN A 167 -10.38 -4.88 -13.62
CA GLN A 167 -9.76 -6.11 -14.10
C GLN A 167 -10.11 -7.30 -13.21
N THR A 168 -10.11 -7.12 -11.89
CA THR A 168 -10.51 -8.15 -10.92
C THR A 168 -11.95 -8.59 -11.18
N ILE A 169 -12.87 -7.64 -11.36
CA ILE A 169 -14.29 -7.91 -11.66
C ILE A 169 -14.44 -8.64 -12.99
N MET A 170 -13.81 -8.15 -14.05
CA MET A 170 -13.86 -8.79 -15.38
C MET A 170 -13.30 -10.22 -15.37
N THR A 171 -12.25 -10.47 -14.60
CA THR A 171 -11.68 -11.81 -14.44
C THR A 171 -12.64 -12.74 -13.70
N ALA A 172 -13.37 -12.19 -12.73
CA ALA A 172 -14.39 -12.91 -11.97
C ALA A 172 -15.62 -13.28 -12.81
N GLU A 173 -16.04 -12.39 -13.69
CA GLU A 173 -17.20 -12.58 -14.58
C GLU A 173 -16.95 -13.66 -15.68
N ARG A 174 -15.67 -13.92 -15.99
CA ARG A 174 -15.30 -14.92 -17.00
C ARG A 174 -15.20 -16.35 -16.46
N ARG A 175 -15.27 -16.54 -15.16
CA ARG A 175 -15.18 -17.83 -14.47
C ARG A 175 -16.56 -18.43 -14.18
#